data_fe6583fe1e95996f7224c05812a74aef
#
_entry.id   fe6583fe1e95996f7224c05812a74aef
#
_cell.length_a   1.000
_cell.length_b   1.000
_cell.length_c   1.000
_cell.angle_alpha   90.00
_cell.angle_beta   90.00
_cell.angle_gamma   90.00
#
_symmetry.space_group_name_H-M   'P 1'
#
loop_
_entity.id
_entity.type
_entity.pdbx_description
1 polymer ?
#
loop_
_entity_poly.entity_id
_entity_poly.type
_entity_poly.pdbx_seq_one_letter_code
_entity_poly.pdbx_strand_id
1 'polypeptide(L)'
;MRAKKEIIKVLTKNDFLMNIETAKQINLADYLHSLGYSPVKQQGINLWYKSPLREETEASFKVNTERNQWYDFGLGKGGGIIELAAHLYATDHVPYLLERIA
;
A
#
# COMPACT_ATOMS: atom_id res chain seq x y z
N MET A 1 -36.51 -3.90 -1.92
CA MET A 1 -35.81 -3.63 -2.25
C MET A 1 -35.25 -3.74 -2.10
N ARG A 2 -35.35 -3.88 -2.11
CA ARG A 2 -34.42 -3.79 -2.44
C ARG A 2 -33.80 -3.63 -2.58
N ALA A 3 -34.30 -3.81 -2.65
CA ALA A 3 -33.42 -3.50 -3.18
C ALA A 3 -32.90 -3.38 -3.10
N LYS A 4 -33.10 -3.54 -3.12
CA LYS A 4 -32.35 -3.30 -3.41
C LYS A 4 -31.68 -3.30 -3.14
N LYS A 5 -32.07 -3.58 -3.03
CA LYS A 5 -31.26 -3.48 -3.12
C LYS A 5 -30.53 -3.48 -3.12
N GLU A 6 -30.87 -3.67 -3.18
CA GLU A 6 -30.11 -3.45 -3.54
C GLU A 6 -29.31 -3.40 -3.82
N ILE A 7 -29.49 -3.66 -4.04
CA ILE A 7 -28.91 -3.39 -4.59
C ILE A 7 -28.26 -3.04 -4.66
N ILE A 8 -28.43 -3.05 -4.70
CA ILE A 8 -27.79 -2.41 -4.82
C ILE A 8 -27.05 -2.44 -4.32
N LYS A 9 -26.97 -2.94 -4.05
CA LYS A 9 -26.19 -2.81 -3.76
C LYS A 9 -25.36 -2.86 -3.76
N VAL A 10 -25.89 -3.74 -4.02
CA VAL A 10 -25.04 -3.50 -4.13
C VAL A 10 -23.89 -3.26 -4.47
N LEU A 11 -24.10 -3.23 -5.40
CA LEU A 11 -22.85 -2.55 -5.47
C LEU A 11 -22.55 -1.87 -4.19
N THR A 12 -21.39 -2.12 -3.66
CA THR A 12 -21.02 -1.50 -2.43
C THR A 12 -20.24 -0.22 -2.71
N LYS A 13 -20.10 0.60 -1.70
CA LYS A 13 -19.26 1.77 -1.81
C LYS A 13 -17.82 1.40 -2.14
N ASN A 14 -17.33 0.29 -1.60
CA ASN A 14 -15.96 -0.13 -1.83
C ASN A 14 -15.68 -0.43 -3.28
N ASP A 15 -16.68 -0.93 -3.99
CA ASP A 15 -16.51 -1.21 -5.40
C ASP A 15 -16.25 0.07 -6.20
N PHE A 16 -16.81 1.17 -5.76
CA PHE A 16 -16.59 2.44 -6.42
C PHE A 16 -15.39 3.19 -5.88
N LEU A 17 -15.19 3.13 -4.57
CA LEU A 17 -14.17 3.94 -3.92
C LEU A 17 -12.79 3.36 -4.10
N MET A 18 -12.68 2.03 -4.08
CA MET A 18 -11.38 1.41 -4.15
C MET A 18 -11.48 0.00 -4.67
N ASN A 19 -10.69 -0.32 -5.68
CA ASN A 19 -10.50 -1.68 -6.16
C ASN A 19 -9.01 -1.86 -6.37
N ILE A 20 -8.61 -3.06 -6.79
CA ILE A 20 -7.19 -3.37 -6.94
C ILE A 20 -6.54 -2.43 -7.96
N GLU A 21 -7.22 -2.20 -9.07
CA GLU A 21 -6.67 -1.33 -10.13
C GLU A 21 -6.43 0.08 -9.62
N THR A 22 -7.43 0.63 -8.93
CA THR A 22 -7.34 1.98 -8.39
C THR A 22 -6.25 2.06 -7.31
N ALA A 23 -6.20 1.05 -6.44
CA ALA A 23 -5.18 1.03 -5.39
C ALA A 23 -3.78 1.03 -5.97
N LYS A 24 -3.56 0.28 -7.05
CA LYS A 24 -2.24 0.19 -7.67
C LYS A 24 -1.77 1.50 -8.26
N GLN A 25 -2.67 2.44 -8.50
CA GLN A 25 -2.30 3.74 -9.03
C GLN A 25 -1.90 4.72 -7.94
N ILE A 26 -2.11 4.38 -6.68
CA ILE A 26 -1.69 5.22 -5.58
C ILE A 26 -0.16 5.19 -5.49
N ASN A 27 0.45 6.36 -5.39
CA ASN A 27 1.89 6.49 -5.29
C ASN A 27 2.33 6.00 -3.91
N LEU A 28 3.27 5.05 -3.89
CA LEU A 28 3.73 4.47 -2.63
C LEU A 28 4.35 5.51 -1.70
N ALA A 29 5.08 6.47 -2.26
CA ALA A 29 5.68 7.51 -1.42
C ALA A 29 4.61 8.33 -0.72
N ASP A 30 3.52 8.65 -1.44
CA ASP A 30 2.41 9.39 -0.84
C ASP A 30 1.70 8.55 0.21
N TYR A 31 1.52 7.26 -0.07
CA TYR A 31 0.88 6.37 0.89
C TYR A 31 1.71 6.28 2.18
N LEU A 32 3.02 6.08 2.04
CA LEU A 32 3.91 6.02 3.20
C LEU A 32 3.90 7.33 3.97
N HIS A 33 3.88 8.46 3.24
CA HIS A 33 3.81 9.77 3.90
C HIS A 33 2.54 9.90 4.72
N SER A 34 1.42 9.44 4.18
CA SER A 34 0.13 9.50 4.90
C SER A 34 0.15 8.67 6.18
N LEU A 35 1.01 7.65 6.24
CA LEU A 35 1.16 6.83 7.43
C LEU A 35 2.24 7.35 8.38
N GLY A 36 2.89 8.47 8.03
CA GLY A 36 3.88 9.08 8.89
C GLY A 36 5.31 8.70 8.58
N TYR A 37 5.57 8.06 7.46
CA TYR A 37 6.93 7.66 7.08
C TYR A 37 7.49 8.60 6.04
N SER A 38 8.74 9.00 6.23
CA SER A 38 9.48 9.85 5.30
C SER A 38 10.78 9.18 4.90
N PRO A 39 11.24 9.40 3.66
CA PRO A 39 12.49 8.78 3.25
C PRO A 39 13.68 9.38 3.98
N VAL A 40 14.69 8.55 4.21
CA VAL A 40 15.94 8.99 4.82
C VAL A 40 16.84 9.62 3.75
N LYS A 41 16.77 9.10 2.52
CA LYS A 41 17.55 9.66 1.42
C LYS A 41 16.90 9.30 0.11
N GLN A 42 17.34 9.98 -0.95
CA GLN A 42 16.89 9.71 -2.31
C GLN A 42 18.12 9.53 -3.21
N GLN A 43 18.07 8.53 -4.07
CA GLN A 43 19.10 8.28 -5.06
C GLN A 43 18.40 8.03 -6.39
N GLY A 44 18.41 9.02 -7.28
CA GLY A 44 17.70 8.90 -8.54
C GLY A 44 16.22 8.67 -8.32
N ILE A 45 15.70 7.59 -8.89
CA ILE A 45 14.29 7.23 -8.77
C ILE A 45 13.99 6.47 -7.48
N ASN A 46 14.99 6.19 -6.67
CA ASN A 46 14.83 5.37 -5.48
C ASN A 46 14.78 6.21 -4.22
N LEU A 47 13.74 5.96 -3.41
CA LEU A 47 13.63 6.52 -2.07
C LEU A 47 13.95 5.43 -1.07
N TRP A 48 14.78 5.77 -0.08
CA TRP A 48 15.22 4.83 0.93
C TRP A 48 14.63 5.19 2.28
N TYR A 49 14.03 4.21 2.93
CA TYR A 49 13.35 4.38 4.22
C TYR A 49 13.91 3.41 5.24
N LYS A 50 13.79 3.75 6.51
CA LYS A 50 13.80 2.74 7.55
C LYS A 50 12.51 1.95 7.37
N SER A 51 12.59 0.62 7.45
CA SER A 51 11.45 -0.21 7.10
C SER A 51 10.24 0.10 7.99
N PRO A 52 9.06 0.31 7.39
CA PRO A 52 7.82 0.40 8.19
C PRO A 52 7.36 -0.95 8.70
N LEU A 53 8.03 -2.04 8.29
CA LEU A 53 7.61 -3.39 8.62
C LEU A 53 8.37 -3.98 9.81
N ARG A 54 9.41 -3.31 10.27
CA ARG A 54 10.24 -3.78 11.38
C ARG A 54 11.08 -2.63 11.89
N GLU A 55 11.60 -2.79 13.10
CA GLU A 55 12.52 -1.79 13.64
C GLU A 55 13.90 -1.98 13.04
N GLU A 56 14.53 -0.88 12.68
CA GLU A 56 15.89 -0.93 12.17
C GLU A 56 16.55 0.43 12.31
N THR A 57 17.88 0.41 12.27
CA THR A 57 18.66 1.65 12.38
C THR A 57 19.14 2.14 11.02
N GLU A 58 19.11 1.32 10.01
CA GLU A 58 19.57 1.66 8.67
C GLU A 58 18.44 1.62 7.67
N ALA A 59 18.56 2.46 6.64
CA ALA A 59 17.55 2.52 5.60
C ALA A 59 17.76 1.37 4.63
N SER A 60 16.97 0.31 4.77
CA SER A 60 17.05 -0.84 3.88
C SER A 60 15.72 -1.17 3.21
N PHE A 61 14.77 -0.25 3.25
CA PHE A 61 13.49 -0.36 2.55
C PHE A 61 13.52 0.64 1.40
N LYS A 62 13.39 0.16 0.18
CA LYS A 62 13.54 0.99 -1.00
C LYS A 62 12.21 1.07 -1.76
N VAL A 63 11.86 2.28 -2.21
CA VAL A 63 10.74 2.48 -3.11
C VAL A 63 11.28 2.94 -4.45
N ASN A 64 10.98 2.20 -5.50
CA ASN A 64 11.26 2.59 -6.87
C ASN A 64 10.09 3.44 -7.32
N THR A 65 10.31 4.76 -7.46
CA THR A 65 9.22 5.68 -7.74
C THR A 65 8.68 5.54 -9.17
N GLU A 66 9.51 5.06 -10.08
CA GLU A 66 9.08 4.86 -11.46
C GLU A 66 8.17 3.66 -11.60
N ARG A 67 8.53 2.55 -10.96
CA ARG A 67 7.73 1.33 -11.01
C ARG A 67 6.65 1.30 -9.94
N ASN A 68 6.72 2.20 -8.99
CA ASN A 68 5.79 2.24 -7.85
C ASN A 68 5.78 0.91 -7.11
N GLN A 69 6.97 0.44 -6.76
CA GLN A 69 7.19 -0.82 -6.08
C GLN A 69 8.21 -0.64 -4.97
N TRP A 70 8.07 -1.47 -3.93
CA TRP A 70 8.98 -1.44 -2.80
C TRP A 70 9.74 -2.75 -2.69
N TYR A 71 10.89 -2.70 -2.01
CA TYR A 71 11.64 -3.88 -1.66
C TYR A 71 12.32 -3.66 -0.30
N ASP A 72 12.14 -4.62 0.61
CA ASP A 72 12.76 -4.58 1.93
C ASP A 72 13.92 -5.55 1.93
N PHE A 73 15.14 -5.04 1.94
CA PHE A 73 16.34 -5.87 1.83
C PHE A 73 16.56 -6.70 3.10
N GLY A 74 16.05 -6.24 4.24
CA GLY A 74 16.16 -7.03 5.46
C GLY A 74 15.23 -8.22 5.48
N LEU A 75 14.04 -8.07 4.90
CA LEU A 75 13.08 -9.17 4.82
C LEU A 75 13.23 -10.00 3.57
N GLY A 76 13.86 -9.44 2.52
CA GLY A 76 13.94 -10.11 1.23
C GLY A 76 12.60 -10.22 0.54
N LYS A 77 11.74 -9.20 0.71
CA LYS A 77 10.40 -9.19 0.15
C LYS A 77 10.10 -7.85 -0.47
N GLY A 78 9.18 -7.83 -1.44
CA GLY A 78 8.78 -6.61 -2.10
C GLY A 78 7.42 -6.76 -2.75
N GLY A 79 6.97 -5.69 -3.43
CA GLY A 79 5.69 -5.71 -4.12
C GLY A 79 5.16 -4.31 -4.34
N GLY A 80 3.85 -4.22 -4.52
CA GLY A 80 3.13 -2.96 -4.64
C GLY A 80 2.41 -2.60 -3.36
N ILE A 81 1.40 -1.73 -3.50
CA ILE A 81 0.69 -1.19 -2.33
C ILE A 81 -0.12 -2.27 -1.61
N ILE A 82 -0.71 -3.22 -2.34
CA ILE A 82 -1.50 -4.28 -1.73
C ILE A 82 -0.60 -5.16 -0.85
N GLU A 83 0.55 -5.56 -1.39
CA GLU A 83 1.51 -6.38 -0.65
C GLU A 83 2.03 -5.64 0.57
N LEU A 84 2.29 -4.34 0.43
CA LEU A 84 2.76 -3.54 1.56
C LEU A 84 1.70 -3.50 2.66
N ALA A 85 0.44 -3.22 2.28
CA ALA A 85 -0.65 -3.19 3.24
C ALA A 85 -0.83 -4.55 3.91
N ALA A 86 -0.67 -5.64 3.15
CA ALA A 86 -0.78 -6.99 3.70
C ALA A 86 0.22 -7.22 4.82
N HIS A 87 1.44 -6.73 4.66
CA HIS A 87 2.44 -6.82 5.71
C HIS A 87 2.10 -5.92 6.89
N LEU A 88 1.66 -4.68 6.61
CA LEU A 88 1.35 -3.72 7.67
C LEU A 88 0.19 -4.17 8.54
N TYR A 89 -0.82 -4.77 7.94
CA TYR A 89 -2.02 -5.19 8.65
C TYR A 89 -2.05 -6.68 8.96
N ALA A 90 -0.98 -7.39 8.60
CA ALA A 90 -0.79 -8.81 8.92
C ALA A 90 -1.95 -9.67 8.44
N THR A 91 -2.40 -9.45 7.21
CA THR A 91 -3.49 -10.20 6.62
C THR A 91 -3.36 -10.18 5.11
N ASP A 92 -3.93 -11.17 4.44
CA ASP A 92 -4.00 -11.19 2.99
C ASP A 92 -5.42 -11.05 2.47
N HIS A 93 -6.35 -10.64 3.35
CA HIS A 93 -7.75 -10.46 2.96
C HIS A 93 -7.90 -9.17 2.16
N VAL A 94 -7.94 -9.29 0.85
CA VAL A 94 -7.88 -8.14 -0.05
C VAL A 94 -8.98 -7.10 0.20
N PRO A 95 -10.26 -7.48 0.37
CA PRO A 95 -11.29 -6.46 0.64
C PRO A 95 -10.98 -5.61 1.87
N TYR A 96 -10.47 -6.23 2.94
CA TYR A 96 -10.08 -5.50 4.13
C TYR A 96 -8.94 -4.54 3.82
N LEU A 97 -7.93 -5.00 3.06
CA LEU A 97 -6.78 -4.18 2.72
C LEU A 97 -7.20 -2.97 1.89
N LEU A 98 -8.08 -3.17 0.93
CA LEU A 98 -8.56 -2.07 0.10
C LEU A 98 -9.28 -1.02 0.94
N GLU A 99 -10.02 -1.46 1.94
CA GLU A 99 -10.69 -0.56 2.87
C GLU A 99 -9.69 0.26 3.67
N ARG A 100 -8.60 -0.39 4.12
CA ARG A 100 -7.58 0.30 4.89
C ARG A 100 -6.78 1.29 4.05
N ILE A 101 -6.60 0.98 2.77
CA ILE A 101 -5.86 1.84 1.86
C ILE A 101 -6.68 3.08 1.49
N ALA A 102 -7.98 2.90 1.36
CA ALA A 102 -8.86 3.98 0.92
C ALA A 102 -8.86 5.20 1.82
#